data_2128e419f2c550f997267bc941f30a2a
#
_entry.id   2128e419f2c550f997267bc941f30a2a
#
_cell.length_a   1.000
_cell.length_b   1.000
_cell.length_c   1.000
_cell.angle_alpha   90.00
_cell.angle_beta   90.00
_cell.angle_gamma   90.00
#
_symmetry.space_group_name_H-M   'P 1'
#
loop_
_entity.id
_entity.type
_entity.pdbx_description
1 polymer ?
#
loop_
_entity_poly.entity_id
_entity_poly.type
_entity_poly.pdbx_seq_one_letter_code
_entity_poly.pdbx_strand_id
1 'polypeptide(L)'
;MLRRQRCFLLALGLASCYLALSATARTYGASPWANLINQARPRNLALSSLGVTRKGTAIPCFIDPTAAVHTDPRVRLLLVSGLDGSRASVHATLKLANWFTQSAEAAKLRARCTLSVVPCVNIDGLAGKLGTRNGSGGDPSRGYPPQETAYHSPTDPERSYLWRWIGMHAPDLVLEVRAAPQDKGSLKHPGPKAWAIPQDDPSDSLVRQLANAKPADTGAIPAGVLRTGKSVSTEQRLKLFRALVANYQDKVSTARLELQRRLKRSPLAIAKDLSGHYGHDLKNVVYIPAVALIGRLRLGQLIEDNTHLSQVEKIVGPYFRGETPTAPKSGSGLSGHLVFCELAAMSRGASRQRYVDLARKAADLAFDAQGNLRPEMPYHVEMSDAVFMGGPILARVGQLTGDARYYTACIQHLEFMKRLDLRKDGLYRHSPLDKAAWGRGNGFPAIGMAMCLSALPASHPDRKQLLTAFRKHLAALASHQDYTGCWHQVIDRPESYRELTSSCMITFAMIRGVRSGWLDRERYTPHIKRAWYAIRTRIGSAGHLVDVCTGTGKQPNLRAYYDRPAILGRDNRGGAMALLVATELVAWVGPSGQIE
;
A
#
# COMPACT_ATOMS: atom_id res chain seq x y z
N MET A 1 -1.57 32.28 16.30
CA MET A 1 -1.24 31.34 17.36
C MET A 1 -2.04 30.03 17.29
N LEU A 2 -3.32 30.04 17.08
CA LEU A 2 -4.19 28.82 17.04
C LEU A 2 -3.85 27.79 15.93
N ARG A 3 -3.31 28.18 14.77
CA ARG A 3 -2.92 27.23 13.71
C ARG A 3 -1.65 26.42 14.04
N ARG A 4 -0.73 26.95 14.83
CA ARG A 4 0.49 26.21 15.23
C ARG A 4 0.22 25.14 16.30
N GLN A 5 -0.77 25.36 17.19
CA GLN A 5 -1.15 24.37 18.19
C GLN A 5 -1.87 23.14 17.59
N ARG A 6 -2.68 23.30 16.52
CA ARG A 6 -3.34 22.16 15.88
C ARG A 6 -2.40 21.22 15.13
N CYS A 7 -1.33 21.73 14.54
CA CYS A 7 -0.29 20.88 13.93
C CYS A 7 0.51 20.08 14.97
N PHE A 8 0.72 20.65 16.17
CA PHE A 8 1.45 20.00 17.25
C PHE A 8 0.63 18.86 17.89
N LEU A 9 -0.68 19.01 18.02
CA LEU A 9 -1.57 17.98 18.54
C LEU A 9 -1.75 16.80 17.57
N LEU A 10 -1.73 17.05 16.25
CA LEU A 10 -1.71 15.97 15.24
C LEU A 10 -0.40 15.17 15.26
N ALA A 11 0.73 15.84 15.51
CA ALA A 11 2.02 15.17 15.64
C ALA A 11 2.12 14.34 16.94
N LEU A 12 1.56 14.83 18.05
CA LEU A 12 1.52 14.13 19.33
C LEU A 12 0.57 12.91 19.31
N GLY A 13 -0.59 13.00 18.66
CA GLY A 13 -1.50 11.87 18.49
C GLY A 13 -0.92 10.74 17.64
N LEU A 14 -0.09 11.07 16.64
CA LEU A 14 0.65 10.09 15.85
C LEU A 14 1.83 9.48 16.65
N ALA A 15 2.53 10.25 17.47
CA ALA A 15 3.64 9.77 18.30
C ALA A 15 3.19 8.80 19.41
N SER A 16 2.04 9.02 20.01
CA SER A 16 1.51 8.14 21.08
C SER A 16 1.11 6.75 20.57
N CYS A 17 0.64 6.61 19.32
CA CYS A 17 0.38 5.32 18.70
C CYS A 17 1.65 4.55 18.31
N TYR A 18 2.79 5.24 18.14
CA TYR A 18 4.06 4.58 17.81
C TYR A 18 4.72 3.86 18.98
N LEU A 19 4.47 4.29 20.21
CA LEU A 19 5.00 3.63 21.41
C LEU A 19 4.37 2.26 21.68
N ALA A 20 3.16 1.98 21.16
CA ALA A 20 2.50 0.68 21.28
C ALA A 20 2.99 -0.35 20.23
N LEU A 21 3.70 0.06 19.18
CA LEU A 21 4.23 -0.81 18.11
C LEU A 21 5.58 -1.46 18.44
N SER A 22 6.18 -1.16 19.61
CA SER A 22 7.51 -1.64 19.99
C SER A 22 7.56 -3.06 20.58
N ALA A 23 6.44 -3.76 20.71
CA ALA A 23 6.36 -5.00 21.51
C ALA A 23 6.49 -6.32 20.74
N THR A 24 6.69 -6.32 19.42
CA THR A 24 7.05 -7.54 18.70
C THR A 24 8.18 -7.26 17.70
N ALA A 25 9.42 -7.36 18.16
CA ALA A 25 10.57 -7.56 17.28
C ALA A 25 10.38 -8.91 16.56
N ARG A 26 9.60 -8.93 15.48
CA ARG A 26 9.54 -10.08 14.58
C ARG A 26 10.93 -10.23 13.97
N THR A 27 11.56 -11.37 14.18
CA THR A 27 12.81 -11.76 13.56
C THR A 27 12.56 -11.87 12.04
N TYR A 28 12.89 -10.82 11.31
CA TYR A 28 12.95 -10.84 9.86
C TYR A 28 14.08 -11.77 9.44
N GLY A 29 13.88 -12.57 8.40
CA GLY A 29 14.74 -13.59 7.81
C GLY A 29 16.15 -13.74 8.39
N ALA A 30 16.52 -14.95 8.69
CA ALA A 30 17.61 -15.37 9.58
C ALA A 30 19.05 -15.05 9.12
N SER A 31 19.29 -13.90 8.44
CA SER A 31 20.67 -13.46 8.16
C SER A 31 21.32 -12.91 9.44
N PRO A 32 22.46 -13.45 9.88
CA PRO A 32 23.19 -12.91 11.04
C PRO A 32 23.51 -11.43 10.90
N TRP A 33 23.78 -10.96 9.68
CA TRP A 33 24.03 -9.54 9.41
C TRP A 33 22.79 -8.67 9.56
N ALA A 34 21.62 -9.14 9.11
CA ALA A 34 20.37 -8.41 9.34
C ALA A 34 20.10 -8.24 10.84
N ASN A 35 20.34 -9.27 11.63
CA ASN A 35 20.18 -9.23 13.07
C ASN A 35 21.18 -8.25 13.73
N LEU A 36 22.45 -8.28 13.35
CA LEU A 36 23.47 -7.34 13.85
C LEU A 36 23.12 -5.88 13.52
N ILE A 37 22.66 -5.63 12.28
CA ILE A 37 22.24 -4.29 11.86
C ILE A 37 21.01 -3.85 12.65
N ASN A 38 20.04 -4.73 12.87
CA ASN A 38 18.83 -4.42 13.64
C ASN A 38 19.16 -4.11 15.12
N GLN A 39 20.10 -4.83 15.71
CA GLN A 39 20.60 -4.57 17.07
C GLN A 39 21.34 -3.22 17.18
N ALA A 40 22.02 -2.81 16.11
CA ALA A 40 22.70 -1.52 16.02
C ALA A 40 21.77 -0.33 15.71
N ARG A 41 20.44 -0.55 15.69
CA ARG A 41 19.45 0.50 15.43
C ARG A 41 19.58 1.67 16.38
N PRO A 42 19.64 2.91 15.88
CA PRO A 42 19.60 4.12 16.72
C PRO A 42 18.31 4.18 17.54
N ARG A 43 18.40 4.55 18.83
CA ARG A 43 17.28 4.46 19.79
C ARG A 43 16.05 5.18 19.29
N ASN A 44 15.97 6.25 18.76
CA ASN A 44 14.77 7.01 18.42
C ASN A 44 14.22 6.73 17.01
N LEU A 45 14.77 5.75 16.29
CA LEU A 45 14.28 5.35 14.98
C LEU A 45 13.50 4.03 15.06
N ALA A 46 12.39 3.97 14.34
CA ALA A 46 11.59 2.76 14.21
C ALA A 46 12.24 1.79 13.21
N LEU A 47 12.23 0.50 13.54
CA LEU A 47 12.63 -0.55 12.59
C LEU A 47 11.53 -0.77 11.57
N SER A 48 11.90 -0.81 10.29
CA SER A 48 11.05 -1.20 9.16
C SER A 48 11.87 -2.00 8.16
N SER A 49 11.25 -2.46 7.10
CA SER A 49 11.93 -3.07 5.96
C SER A 49 11.73 -2.25 4.70
N LEU A 50 12.80 -2.12 3.93
CA LEU A 50 12.81 -1.55 2.60
C LEU A 50 12.20 -2.51 1.58
N GLY A 51 12.62 -3.78 1.65
CA GLY A 51 12.30 -4.82 0.70
C GLY A 51 12.91 -6.16 1.11
N VAL A 52 12.97 -7.09 0.16
CA VAL A 52 13.50 -8.44 0.34
C VAL A 52 14.44 -8.83 -0.79
N THR A 53 15.59 -9.42 -0.46
CA THR A 53 16.55 -9.93 -1.45
C THR A 53 16.03 -11.19 -2.15
N ARG A 54 16.74 -11.64 -3.20
CA ARG A 54 16.39 -12.92 -3.85
C ARG A 54 16.55 -14.13 -2.92
N LYS A 55 17.44 -14.06 -1.93
CA LYS A 55 17.62 -15.11 -0.92
C LYS A 55 16.59 -15.05 0.21
N GLY A 56 15.66 -14.09 0.17
CA GLY A 56 14.63 -13.94 1.20
C GLY A 56 15.07 -13.15 2.43
N THR A 57 16.24 -12.48 2.37
CA THR A 57 16.71 -11.62 3.46
C THR A 57 15.99 -10.28 3.42
N ALA A 58 15.36 -9.87 4.52
CA ALA A 58 14.77 -8.54 4.64
C ALA A 58 15.88 -7.47 4.66
N ILE A 59 15.65 -6.38 3.94
CA ILE A 59 16.57 -5.23 3.87
C ILE A 59 16.13 -4.22 4.93
N PRO A 60 16.86 -4.06 6.05
CA PRO A 60 16.42 -3.21 7.14
C PRO A 60 16.50 -1.72 6.79
N CYS A 61 15.54 -0.96 7.28
CA CYS A 61 15.59 0.50 7.30
C CYS A 61 15.12 1.04 8.65
N PHE A 62 15.70 2.15 9.07
CA PHE A 62 15.41 2.84 10.32
C PHE A 62 14.74 4.16 10.01
N ILE A 63 13.54 4.35 10.50
CA ILE A 63 12.65 5.44 10.09
C ILE A 63 12.43 6.38 11.26
N ASP A 64 12.64 7.69 11.03
CA ASP A 64 12.15 8.70 11.95
C ASP A 64 10.61 8.58 12.06
N PRO A 65 10.05 8.56 13.27
CA PRO A 65 8.60 8.39 13.46
C PRO A 65 7.75 9.42 12.68
N THR A 66 8.27 10.61 12.43
CA THR A 66 7.58 11.66 11.66
C THR A 66 7.81 11.56 10.15
N ALA A 67 8.66 10.64 9.70
CA ALA A 67 9.00 10.49 8.28
C ALA A 67 7.82 10.09 7.37
N ALA A 68 6.73 9.57 7.93
CA ALA A 68 5.50 9.35 7.17
C ALA A 68 4.69 10.64 6.95
N VAL A 69 5.02 11.73 7.66
CA VAL A 69 4.30 13.02 7.59
C VAL A 69 5.02 13.95 6.62
N HIS A 70 4.64 13.95 5.34
CA HIS A 70 5.28 14.76 4.30
C HIS A 70 5.10 16.28 4.51
N THR A 71 4.15 16.68 5.37
CA THR A 71 3.89 18.09 5.74
C THR A 71 4.69 18.57 6.96
N ASP A 72 5.52 17.70 7.59
CA ASP A 72 6.45 18.12 8.65
C ASP A 72 7.37 19.23 8.10
N PRO A 73 7.55 20.37 8.78
CA PRO A 73 8.34 21.47 8.25
C PRO A 73 9.85 21.19 8.21
N ARG A 74 10.33 20.19 8.94
CA ARG A 74 11.76 19.86 9.02
C ARG A 74 12.28 19.27 7.70
N VAL A 75 13.56 19.52 7.43
CA VAL A 75 14.28 18.90 6.32
C VAL A 75 14.36 17.39 6.55
N ARG A 76 14.08 16.60 5.51
CA ARG A 76 14.05 15.13 5.55
C ARG A 76 15.34 14.58 4.97
N LEU A 77 16.20 14.06 5.82
CA LEU A 77 17.47 13.46 5.42
C LEU A 77 17.34 11.95 5.33
N LEU A 78 17.96 11.37 4.32
CA LEU A 78 18.09 9.93 4.16
C LEU A 78 19.56 9.55 3.99
N LEU A 79 20.08 8.71 4.88
CA LEU A 79 21.36 8.04 4.68
C LEU A 79 21.13 6.67 4.03
N VAL A 80 21.84 6.38 2.95
CA VAL A 80 21.84 5.09 2.26
C VAL A 80 23.25 4.57 2.21
N SER A 81 23.48 3.30 2.54
CA SER A 81 24.80 2.68 2.43
C SER A 81 24.75 1.19 2.13
N GLY A 82 25.94 0.59 2.03
CA GLY A 82 26.07 -0.83 1.77
C GLY A 82 25.65 -1.27 0.37
N LEU A 83 25.51 -0.36 -0.59
CA LEU A 83 25.36 -0.67 -2.02
C LEU A 83 26.64 -1.35 -2.54
N ASP A 84 27.79 -0.92 -2.01
CA ASP A 84 29.12 -1.45 -2.30
C ASP A 84 29.46 -2.77 -1.57
N GLY A 85 28.54 -3.31 -0.77
CA GLY A 85 28.79 -4.48 0.08
C GLY A 85 29.87 -4.28 1.14
N SER A 86 30.23 -3.03 1.47
CA SER A 86 31.32 -2.70 2.38
C SER A 86 30.85 -2.56 3.84
N ARG A 87 31.52 -3.28 4.75
CA ARG A 87 31.32 -3.11 6.21
C ARG A 87 31.67 -1.71 6.68
N ALA A 88 32.63 -1.05 6.03
CA ALA A 88 33.06 0.27 6.42
C ALA A 88 31.98 1.32 6.18
N SER A 89 31.27 1.26 5.03
CA SER A 89 30.15 2.17 4.71
C SER A 89 28.98 1.95 5.67
N VAL A 90 28.61 0.71 5.95
CA VAL A 90 27.54 0.35 6.91
C VAL A 90 27.85 0.88 8.31
N HIS A 91 29.07 0.59 8.81
CA HIS A 91 29.49 1.03 10.15
C HIS A 91 29.55 2.56 10.28
N ALA A 92 30.07 3.26 9.26
CA ALA A 92 30.08 4.70 9.23
C ALA A 92 28.66 5.29 9.29
N THR A 93 27.75 4.71 8.52
CA THR A 93 26.34 5.16 8.50
C THR A 93 25.67 4.98 9.86
N LEU A 94 25.85 3.82 10.50
CA LEU A 94 25.31 3.58 11.84
C LEU A 94 25.91 4.53 12.89
N LYS A 95 27.21 4.83 12.83
CA LYS A 95 27.83 5.82 13.71
C LYS A 95 27.27 7.23 13.51
N LEU A 96 27.09 7.66 12.27
CA LEU A 96 26.48 8.95 11.95
C LEU A 96 25.04 9.03 12.46
N ALA A 97 24.27 7.99 12.25
CA ALA A 97 22.88 7.91 12.70
C ALA A 97 22.77 7.93 14.23
N ASN A 98 23.62 7.17 14.93
CA ASN A 98 23.68 7.18 16.39
C ASN A 98 24.07 8.54 16.94
N TRP A 99 25.09 9.19 16.37
CA TRP A 99 25.45 10.54 16.74
C TRP A 99 24.29 11.50 16.54
N PHE A 100 23.65 11.50 15.35
CA PHE A 100 22.52 12.39 15.07
C PHE A 100 21.38 12.21 16.08
N THR A 101 21.05 10.97 16.42
CA THR A 101 19.88 10.66 17.27
C THR A 101 20.14 10.84 18.76
N GLN A 102 21.38 10.67 19.23
CA GLN A 102 21.71 10.58 20.66
C GLN A 102 22.58 11.71 21.19
N SER A 103 23.44 12.32 20.37
CA SER A 103 24.34 13.36 20.83
C SER A 103 23.61 14.65 21.24
N ALA A 104 24.00 15.24 22.36
CA ALA A 104 23.52 16.56 22.76
C ALA A 104 23.86 17.65 21.73
N GLU A 105 25.02 17.55 21.09
CA GLU A 105 25.47 18.47 20.04
C GLU A 105 24.53 18.46 18.79
N ALA A 106 23.86 17.33 18.52
CA ALA A 106 22.93 17.21 17.42
C ALA A 106 21.52 17.74 17.75
N ALA A 107 21.27 18.21 18.98
CA ALA A 107 19.93 18.65 19.39
C ALA A 107 19.37 19.78 18.49
N LYS A 108 20.19 20.79 18.17
CA LYS A 108 19.80 21.89 17.27
C LYS A 108 19.52 21.37 15.84
N LEU A 109 20.22 20.34 15.37
CA LEU A 109 20.00 19.74 14.06
C LEU A 109 18.70 18.94 14.03
N ARG A 110 18.40 18.16 15.08
CA ARG A 110 17.12 17.42 15.20
C ARG A 110 15.91 18.33 15.23
N ALA A 111 16.04 19.55 15.74
CA ALA A 111 14.97 20.54 15.69
C ALA A 111 14.64 21.01 14.26
N ARG A 112 15.61 20.91 13.32
CA ARG A 112 15.49 21.36 11.94
C ARG A 112 15.38 20.21 10.92
N CYS A 113 15.82 19.02 11.28
CA CYS A 113 15.93 17.88 10.37
C CYS A 113 15.37 16.61 11.00
N THR A 114 14.80 15.74 10.16
CA THR A 114 14.52 14.33 10.47
C THR A 114 15.55 13.46 9.76
N LEU A 115 15.86 12.30 10.30
CA LEU A 115 16.80 11.36 9.70
C LEU A 115 16.18 9.97 9.59
N SER A 116 16.15 9.44 8.36
CA SER A 116 15.91 8.01 8.09
C SER A 116 17.18 7.37 7.54
N VAL A 117 17.32 6.06 7.69
CA VAL A 117 18.56 5.35 7.37
C VAL A 117 18.26 4.01 6.70
N VAL A 118 18.90 3.75 5.56
CA VAL A 118 19.03 2.40 4.97
C VAL A 118 20.49 1.98 5.15
N PRO A 119 20.80 1.22 6.22
CA PRO A 119 22.20 0.98 6.61
C PRO A 119 22.93 0.00 5.70
N CYS A 120 22.21 -0.89 5.03
CA CYS A 120 22.78 -1.84 4.09
C CYS A 120 21.75 -2.30 3.06
N VAL A 121 21.92 -1.88 1.82
CA VAL A 121 21.05 -2.31 0.71
C VAL A 121 21.45 -3.70 0.23
N ASN A 122 22.76 -3.92 -0.02
CA ASN A 122 23.35 -5.17 -0.50
C ASN A 122 23.74 -6.11 0.66
N ILE A 123 22.73 -6.54 1.43
CA ILE A 123 22.96 -7.30 2.66
C ILE A 123 23.51 -8.71 2.38
N ASP A 124 23.08 -9.35 1.30
CA ASP A 124 23.58 -10.67 0.91
C ASP A 124 25.00 -10.59 0.32
N GLY A 125 25.32 -9.51 -0.40
CA GLY A 125 26.68 -9.23 -0.86
C GLY A 125 27.64 -8.95 0.28
N LEU A 126 27.20 -8.19 1.28
CA LEU A 126 27.95 -7.97 2.52
C LEU A 126 28.22 -9.27 3.26
N ALA A 127 27.23 -10.13 3.41
CA ALA A 127 27.35 -11.43 4.06
C ALA A 127 28.30 -12.36 3.32
N GLY A 128 28.22 -12.39 2.00
CA GLY A 128 29.06 -13.21 1.13
C GLY A 128 30.42 -12.60 0.79
N LYS A 129 30.72 -11.37 1.22
CA LYS A 129 31.93 -10.61 0.85
C LYS A 129 32.09 -10.45 -0.67
N LEU A 130 30.99 -10.21 -1.38
CA LEU A 130 30.93 -10.20 -2.84
C LEU A 130 31.20 -8.80 -3.46
N GLY A 131 31.56 -7.80 -2.66
CA GLY A 131 31.73 -6.42 -3.11
C GLY A 131 30.41 -5.82 -3.54
N THR A 132 30.37 -5.16 -4.70
CA THR A 132 29.14 -4.54 -5.23
C THR A 132 28.10 -5.58 -5.68
N ARG A 133 28.50 -6.83 -5.96
CA ARG A 133 27.55 -7.88 -6.34
C ARG A 133 26.71 -8.33 -5.16
N ASN A 134 25.42 -8.54 -5.42
CA ASN A 134 24.52 -9.16 -4.45
C ASN A 134 24.57 -10.68 -4.49
N GLY A 135 23.78 -11.33 -3.64
CA GLY A 135 23.73 -12.80 -3.55
C GLY A 135 23.13 -13.52 -4.76
N SER A 136 22.69 -12.78 -5.79
CA SER A 136 22.00 -13.31 -6.99
C SER A 136 22.65 -12.86 -8.30
N GLY A 137 23.85 -12.24 -8.20
CA GLY A 137 24.65 -11.81 -9.35
C GLY A 137 24.34 -10.39 -9.87
N GLY A 138 23.36 -9.69 -9.28
CA GLY A 138 23.07 -8.28 -9.57
C GLY A 138 24.08 -7.33 -8.91
N ASP A 139 24.01 -6.06 -9.27
CA ASP A 139 24.81 -4.97 -8.70
C ASP A 139 23.88 -3.82 -8.27
N PRO A 140 23.44 -3.75 -6.99
CA PRO A 140 22.56 -2.70 -6.49
C PRO A 140 23.16 -1.29 -6.52
N SER A 141 24.45 -1.14 -6.79
CA SER A 141 25.10 0.17 -6.89
C SER A 141 24.87 0.88 -8.23
N ARG A 142 24.35 0.18 -9.24
CA ARG A 142 24.21 0.65 -10.64
C ARG A 142 22.85 0.30 -11.26
N GLY A 143 22.64 0.76 -12.50
CA GLY A 143 21.46 0.45 -13.30
C GLY A 143 20.22 1.20 -12.87
N TYR A 144 20.35 2.40 -12.33
CA TYR A 144 19.22 3.30 -12.05
C TYR A 144 18.91 4.19 -13.25
N PRO A 145 17.61 4.51 -13.51
CA PRO A 145 16.42 3.91 -12.87
C PRO A 145 16.25 2.44 -13.29
N PRO A 146 15.68 1.59 -12.44
CA PRO A 146 15.38 0.21 -12.81
C PRO A 146 14.45 0.15 -14.04
N GLN A 147 14.80 -0.68 -15.02
CA GLN A 147 14.01 -0.86 -16.24
C GLN A 147 12.94 -1.94 -16.10
N GLU A 148 13.07 -2.78 -15.08
CA GLU A 148 12.19 -3.91 -14.85
C GLU A 148 10.86 -3.46 -14.20
N THR A 149 9.84 -4.30 -14.37
CA THR A 149 8.60 -4.13 -13.64
C THR A 149 8.87 -4.19 -12.13
N ALA A 150 8.41 -3.21 -11.38
CA ALA A 150 8.75 -3.03 -9.98
C ALA A 150 8.70 -4.33 -9.18
N TYR A 151 9.75 -4.57 -8.40
CA TYR A 151 10.00 -5.68 -7.47
C TYR A 151 10.25 -7.05 -8.12
N HIS A 152 9.95 -7.23 -9.40
CA HIS A 152 10.24 -8.46 -10.13
C HIS A 152 11.57 -8.34 -10.88
N SER A 153 12.67 -8.56 -10.17
CA SER A 153 13.99 -8.73 -10.78
C SER A 153 14.57 -10.10 -10.42
N PRO A 154 15.02 -10.88 -11.41
CA PRO A 154 15.63 -12.18 -11.15
C PRO A 154 16.98 -12.06 -10.43
N THR A 155 17.68 -10.94 -10.57
CA THR A 155 19.03 -10.75 -10.05
C THR A 155 19.15 -9.64 -9.02
N ASP A 156 18.34 -8.56 -9.11
CA ASP A 156 18.53 -7.34 -8.33
C ASP A 156 17.22 -6.68 -7.89
N PRO A 157 16.42 -7.33 -7.04
CA PRO A 157 15.23 -6.69 -6.48
C PRO A 157 15.59 -5.55 -5.54
N GLU A 158 16.78 -5.56 -4.91
CA GLU A 158 17.25 -4.54 -3.98
C GLU A 158 17.20 -3.14 -4.60
N ARG A 159 17.68 -3.02 -5.85
CA ARG A 159 17.65 -1.79 -6.63
C ARG A 159 16.22 -1.28 -6.84
N SER A 160 15.32 -2.17 -7.25
CA SER A 160 13.92 -1.81 -7.50
C SER A 160 13.19 -1.38 -6.23
N TYR A 161 13.40 -2.09 -5.12
CA TYR A 161 12.86 -1.73 -3.82
C TYR A 161 13.38 -0.36 -3.36
N LEU A 162 14.70 -0.14 -3.42
CA LEU A 162 15.30 1.13 -2.98
C LEU A 162 14.76 2.31 -3.78
N TRP A 163 14.76 2.19 -5.11
CA TRP A 163 14.31 3.24 -6.02
C TRP A 163 12.88 3.67 -5.75
N ARG A 164 11.97 2.70 -5.70
CA ARG A 164 10.55 2.95 -5.50
C ARG A 164 10.26 3.51 -4.09
N TRP A 165 10.91 2.94 -3.09
CA TRP A 165 10.75 3.38 -1.72
C TRP A 165 11.26 4.80 -1.50
N ILE A 166 12.42 5.19 -2.05
CA ILE A 166 12.93 6.55 -1.95
C ILE A 166 11.93 7.56 -2.53
N GLY A 167 11.33 7.27 -3.68
CA GLY A 167 10.32 8.14 -4.28
C GLY A 167 9.10 8.37 -3.38
N MET A 168 8.61 7.31 -2.72
CA MET A 168 7.48 7.40 -1.80
C MET A 168 7.86 7.95 -0.41
N HIS A 169 9.09 7.72 0.03
CA HIS A 169 9.63 8.32 1.26
C HIS A 169 9.87 9.83 1.06
N ALA A 170 10.21 10.23 -0.15
CA ALA A 170 10.42 11.61 -0.59
C ALA A 170 11.30 12.43 0.39
N PRO A 171 12.57 12.04 0.59
CA PRO A 171 13.51 12.85 1.36
C PRO A 171 13.83 14.15 0.63
N ASP A 172 14.29 15.15 1.36
CA ASP A 172 14.76 16.39 0.77
C ASP A 172 16.22 16.27 0.31
N LEU A 173 16.99 15.39 0.97
CA LEU A 173 18.35 15.06 0.59
C LEU A 173 18.65 13.59 0.85
N VAL A 174 19.24 12.91 -0.14
CA VAL A 174 19.81 11.57 -0.01
C VAL A 174 21.33 11.66 0.04
N LEU A 175 21.94 11.03 1.03
CA LEU A 175 23.40 10.88 1.14
C LEU A 175 23.77 9.41 1.08
N GLU A 176 24.40 9.03 -0.01
CA GLU A 176 24.98 7.70 -0.15
C GLU A 176 26.35 7.66 0.54
N VAL A 177 26.49 6.81 1.54
CA VAL A 177 27.74 6.65 2.28
C VAL A 177 28.53 5.50 1.64
N ARG A 178 29.69 5.80 1.04
CA ARG A 178 30.57 4.84 0.36
C ARG A 178 31.90 4.70 1.09
N ALA A 179 32.49 3.49 1.05
CA ALA A 179 33.88 3.30 1.42
C ALA A 179 34.80 3.96 0.39
N ALA A 180 35.81 4.70 0.84
CA ALA A 180 36.81 5.20 -0.08
C ALA A 180 37.72 4.04 -0.54
N PRO A 181 38.06 3.92 -1.83
CA PRO A 181 39.17 3.08 -2.24
C PRO A 181 40.45 3.61 -1.59
N GLN A 182 41.31 2.71 -1.14
CA GLN A 182 42.56 2.95 -0.40
C GLN A 182 43.09 4.38 -0.34
N ASP A 183 43.40 4.83 0.85
CA ASP A 183 44.11 6.05 1.29
C ASP A 183 44.68 6.99 0.22
N LYS A 184 43.84 7.62 -0.59
CA LYS A 184 44.17 8.95 -1.10
C LYS A 184 43.45 9.95 -0.22
N GLY A 185 44.05 10.21 0.93
CA GLY A 185 43.54 11.13 1.94
C GLY A 185 43.37 12.53 1.40
N SER A 186 42.20 12.85 0.94
CA SER A 186 41.84 14.24 0.77
C SER A 186 40.34 14.46 0.95
N LEU A 187 39.86 14.30 2.17
CA LEU A 187 38.85 15.22 2.65
C LEU A 187 39.54 16.53 3.01
N LYS A 188 40.23 17.14 2.03
CA LYS A 188 40.71 18.52 2.15
C LYS A 188 39.49 19.41 2.09
N HIS A 189 39.12 19.93 3.21
CA HIS A 189 38.10 20.94 3.52
C HIS A 189 36.62 20.57 3.26
N PRO A 190 35.77 20.68 4.28
CA PRO A 190 34.32 20.66 4.13
C PRO A 190 33.85 22.04 3.62
N GLY A 191 34.10 22.30 2.34
CA GLY A 191 33.45 23.42 1.67
C GLY A 191 32.02 23.05 1.28
N PRO A 192 31.24 23.98 0.75
CA PRO A 192 29.85 23.75 0.33
C PRO A 192 29.69 22.68 -0.80
N LYS A 193 30.80 22.12 -1.30
CA LYS A 193 30.86 21.03 -2.28
C LYS A 193 31.17 19.65 -1.67
N ALA A 194 31.21 19.53 -0.37
CA ALA A 194 31.62 18.28 0.31
C ALA A 194 30.72 17.06 0.05
N TRP A 195 29.55 17.27 -0.50
CA TRP A 195 28.57 16.25 -0.88
C TRP A 195 28.26 16.21 -2.38
N ALA A 196 29.09 16.85 -3.20
CA ALA A 196 28.91 16.82 -4.66
C ALA A 196 28.99 15.38 -5.15
N ILE A 197 28.17 15.08 -6.16
CA ILE A 197 28.30 13.83 -6.91
C ILE A 197 29.68 13.87 -7.58
N PRO A 198 30.55 12.84 -7.37
CA PRO A 198 31.86 12.79 -7.99
C PRO A 198 31.75 12.86 -9.52
N GLN A 199 32.70 13.50 -10.19
CA GLN A 199 32.70 13.60 -11.66
C GLN A 199 32.79 12.23 -12.32
N ASP A 200 33.55 11.33 -11.73
CA ASP A 200 33.76 9.93 -12.12
C ASP A 200 32.64 8.97 -11.69
N ASP A 201 31.58 9.48 -11.03
CA ASP A 201 30.46 8.65 -10.62
C ASP A 201 29.71 8.11 -11.85
N PRO A 202 29.33 6.83 -11.88
CA PRO A 202 28.61 6.26 -13.03
C PRO A 202 27.33 7.00 -13.35
N SER A 203 27.02 7.17 -14.65
CA SER A 203 25.81 7.85 -15.10
C SER A 203 24.51 7.18 -14.59
N ASP A 204 24.56 5.87 -14.39
CA ASP A 204 23.49 5.02 -13.90
C ASP A 204 23.54 4.75 -12.38
N SER A 205 24.30 5.54 -11.62
CA SER A 205 24.33 5.47 -10.15
C SER A 205 23.05 6.00 -9.53
N LEU A 206 22.74 5.54 -8.30
CA LEU A 206 21.59 5.99 -7.53
C LEU A 206 21.54 7.53 -7.41
N VAL A 207 22.64 8.14 -6.98
CA VAL A 207 22.68 9.58 -6.70
C VAL A 207 22.51 10.45 -7.94
N ARG A 208 23.09 10.05 -9.09
CA ARG A 208 22.91 10.77 -10.35
C ARG A 208 21.48 10.69 -10.85
N GLN A 209 20.88 9.52 -10.75
CA GLN A 209 19.53 9.31 -11.25
C GLN A 209 18.46 9.93 -10.36
N LEU A 210 18.64 9.98 -9.04
CA LEU A 210 17.72 10.68 -8.14
C LEU A 210 17.59 12.17 -8.47
N ALA A 211 18.68 12.82 -8.90
CA ALA A 211 18.68 14.22 -9.25
C ALA A 211 17.94 14.52 -10.58
N ASN A 212 17.80 13.54 -11.47
CA ASN A 212 17.31 13.74 -12.83
C ASN A 212 16.01 13.01 -13.16
N ALA A 213 15.71 11.92 -12.46
CA ALA A 213 14.54 11.09 -12.72
C ALA A 213 13.42 11.30 -11.69
N LYS A 214 12.30 10.58 -11.85
CA LYS A 214 11.11 10.69 -11.02
C LYS A 214 10.79 9.35 -10.35
N PRO A 215 11.50 8.94 -9.29
CA PRO A 215 11.20 7.69 -8.62
C PRO A 215 9.75 7.69 -8.10
N ALA A 216 9.02 6.60 -8.31
CA ALA A 216 7.61 6.46 -7.96
C ALA A 216 6.69 7.53 -8.60
N ASP A 217 7.06 8.10 -9.73
CA ASP A 217 6.31 9.18 -10.40
C ASP A 217 6.09 10.41 -9.49
N THR A 218 7.06 10.71 -8.60
CA THR A 218 6.96 11.83 -7.67
C THR A 218 7.76 13.05 -8.13
N GLY A 219 9.05 12.93 -8.31
CA GLY A 219 9.92 14.02 -8.76
C GLY A 219 11.37 13.79 -8.40
N ALA A 220 12.24 14.70 -8.84
CA ALA A 220 13.66 14.65 -8.54
C ALA A 220 13.94 14.86 -7.04
N ILE A 221 15.01 14.25 -6.59
CA ILE A 221 15.45 14.30 -5.20
C ILE A 221 16.94 14.66 -5.18
N PRO A 222 17.35 15.76 -4.53
CA PRO A 222 18.75 16.10 -4.33
C PRO A 222 19.51 14.93 -3.67
N ALA A 223 20.67 14.59 -4.23
CA ALA A 223 21.47 13.50 -3.73
C ALA A 223 22.97 13.79 -3.82
N GLY A 224 23.75 13.14 -2.99
CA GLY A 224 25.21 13.26 -2.99
C GLY A 224 25.89 12.05 -2.35
N VAL A 225 27.23 12.01 -2.47
CA VAL A 225 28.06 10.93 -1.94
C VAL A 225 28.89 11.42 -0.75
N LEU A 226 28.79 10.70 0.37
CA LEU A 226 29.66 10.86 1.52
C LEU A 226 30.71 9.73 1.53
N ARG A 227 31.95 10.04 1.13
CA ARG A 227 33.04 9.07 1.13
C ARG A 227 33.63 8.90 2.55
N THR A 228 33.81 7.66 2.96
CA THR A 228 34.40 7.30 4.26
C THR A 228 35.62 6.42 4.05
N GLY A 229 36.80 6.86 4.49
CA GLY A 229 38.04 6.07 4.44
C GLY A 229 38.51 5.65 5.84
N LYS A 230 39.50 4.76 5.92
CA LYS A 230 40.14 4.35 7.20
C LYS A 230 40.79 5.54 7.89
N SER A 231 41.36 6.47 7.13
CA SER A 231 42.05 7.67 7.60
C SER A 231 41.12 8.78 8.09
N VAL A 232 39.82 8.74 7.77
CA VAL A 232 38.87 9.78 8.21
C VAL A 232 38.35 9.44 9.60
N SER A 233 38.74 10.22 10.59
CA SER A 233 38.30 10.04 11.97
C SER A 233 36.78 10.20 12.09
N THR A 234 36.19 9.62 13.13
CA THR A 234 34.78 9.80 13.43
C THR A 234 34.43 11.27 13.57
N GLU A 235 35.30 12.07 14.21
CA GLU A 235 35.12 13.49 14.38
C GLU A 235 35.08 14.27 13.06
N GLN A 236 35.97 13.95 12.13
CA GLN A 236 35.97 14.56 10.79
C GLN A 236 34.68 14.24 10.02
N ARG A 237 34.16 13.00 10.12
CA ARG A 237 32.87 12.62 9.53
C ARG A 237 31.70 13.39 10.14
N LEU A 238 31.71 13.53 11.46
CA LEU A 238 30.70 14.31 12.19
C LEU A 238 30.75 15.78 11.81
N LYS A 239 31.97 16.36 11.71
CA LYS A 239 32.15 17.74 11.27
C LYS A 239 31.62 17.97 9.87
N LEU A 240 31.91 17.04 8.95
CA LEU A 240 31.40 17.07 7.59
C LEU A 240 29.87 16.97 7.55
N PHE A 241 29.29 16.03 8.29
CA PHE A 241 27.84 15.84 8.35
C PHE A 241 27.14 17.07 8.98
N ARG A 242 27.71 17.67 10.01
CA ARG A 242 27.22 18.95 10.59
C ARG A 242 27.22 20.07 9.57
N ALA A 243 28.34 20.26 8.85
CA ALA A 243 28.47 21.29 7.82
C ALA A 243 27.45 21.08 6.69
N LEU A 244 27.23 19.84 6.28
CA LEU A 244 26.25 19.45 5.28
C LEU A 244 24.83 19.86 5.69
N VAL A 245 24.41 19.44 6.89
CA VAL A 245 23.06 19.71 7.39
C VAL A 245 22.87 21.20 7.70
N ALA A 246 23.90 21.88 8.21
CA ALA A 246 23.85 23.31 8.51
C ALA A 246 23.75 24.17 7.23
N ASN A 247 24.40 23.74 6.16
CA ASN A 247 24.45 24.46 4.87
C ASN A 247 23.34 24.05 3.89
N TYR A 248 22.61 22.94 4.18
CA TYR A 248 21.42 22.58 3.41
C TYR A 248 20.32 23.58 3.75
N GLN A 249 20.20 24.62 2.93
CA GLN A 249 19.14 25.61 3.06
C GLN A 249 17.82 24.94 2.71
N ASP A 250 16.89 24.95 3.59
CA ASP A 250 15.52 24.43 3.67
C ASP A 250 14.78 24.18 2.33
N LYS A 251 15.43 23.57 1.35
CA LYS A 251 14.86 23.25 0.04
C LYS A 251 14.10 21.94 0.15
N VAL A 252 12.79 22.04 -0.03
CA VAL A 252 11.92 20.86 -0.15
C VAL A 252 12.15 20.22 -1.52
N SER A 253 12.35 18.90 -1.57
CA SER A 253 12.53 18.17 -2.83
C SER A 253 11.28 18.22 -3.70
N THR A 254 11.47 18.14 -5.03
CA THR A 254 10.34 18.08 -5.98
C THR A 254 9.44 16.87 -5.69
N ALA A 255 10.03 15.73 -5.31
CA ALA A 255 9.28 14.56 -4.91
C ALA A 255 8.37 14.83 -3.71
N ARG A 256 8.89 15.49 -2.68
CA ARG A 256 8.08 15.83 -1.50
C ARG A 256 7.00 16.86 -1.81
N LEU A 257 7.29 17.87 -2.63
CA LEU A 257 6.29 18.85 -3.08
C LEU A 257 5.14 18.16 -3.82
N GLU A 258 5.44 17.18 -4.66
CA GLU A 258 4.41 16.40 -5.34
C GLU A 258 3.54 15.61 -4.35
N LEU A 259 4.12 14.93 -3.36
CA LEU A 259 3.33 14.23 -2.34
C LEU A 259 2.50 15.19 -1.50
N GLN A 260 3.02 16.38 -1.17
CA GLN A 260 2.24 17.43 -0.51
C GLN A 260 1.07 17.92 -1.38
N ARG A 261 1.27 18.06 -2.69
CA ARG A 261 0.21 18.40 -3.65
C ARG A 261 -0.88 17.31 -3.66
N ARG A 262 -0.48 16.03 -3.72
CA ARG A 262 -1.43 14.90 -3.66
C ARG A 262 -2.25 14.92 -2.38
N LEU A 263 -1.63 15.27 -1.25
CA LEU A 263 -2.27 15.34 0.06
C LEU A 263 -3.24 16.52 0.24
N LYS A 264 -3.14 17.56 -0.57
CA LYS A 264 -4.08 18.71 -0.52
C LYS A 264 -5.44 18.40 -1.14
N ARG A 265 -5.54 17.34 -1.97
CA ARG A 265 -6.80 16.97 -2.62
C ARG A 265 -7.79 16.40 -1.60
N SER A 266 -9.04 16.87 -1.67
CA SER A 266 -10.14 16.28 -0.89
C SER A 266 -10.52 14.89 -1.42
N PRO A 267 -11.20 14.04 -0.64
CA PRO A 267 -11.72 12.77 -1.13
C PRO A 267 -12.63 12.92 -2.35
N LEU A 268 -13.46 13.95 -2.37
CA LEU A 268 -14.33 14.24 -3.50
C LEU A 268 -13.54 14.64 -4.76
N ALA A 269 -12.49 15.46 -4.61
CA ALA A 269 -11.63 15.83 -5.73
C ALA A 269 -10.92 14.60 -6.32
N ILE A 270 -10.47 13.68 -5.48
CA ILE A 270 -9.87 12.42 -5.90
C ILE A 270 -10.90 11.51 -6.60
N ALA A 271 -12.11 11.38 -6.05
CA ALA A 271 -13.17 10.59 -6.67
C ALA A 271 -13.54 11.12 -8.06
N LYS A 272 -13.66 12.45 -8.22
CA LYS A 272 -13.91 13.10 -9.52
C LYS A 272 -12.77 12.85 -10.52
N ASP A 273 -11.51 13.01 -10.11
CA ASP A 273 -10.33 12.73 -10.96
C ASP A 273 -10.32 11.26 -11.41
N LEU A 274 -10.47 10.32 -10.48
CA LEU A 274 -10.50 8.88 -10.79
C LEU A 274 -11.69 8.50 -11.68
N SER A 275 -12.87 9.06 -11.49
CA SER A 275 -14.04 8.79 -12.33
C SER A 275 -13.88 9.27 -13.77
N GLY A 276 -12.99 10.24 -14.02
CA GLY A 276 -12.62 10.68 -15.36
C GLY A 276 -11.72 9.69 -16.11
N HIS A 277 -11.13 8.72 -15.40
CA HIS A 277 -10.17 7.77 -15.98
C HIS A 277 -10.61 6.31 -15.89
N TYR A 278 -11.57 5.98 -15.03
CA TYR A 278 -11.99 4.61 -14.74
C TYR A 278 -13.52 4.46 -14.81
N GLY A 279 -13.99 3.28 -15.25
CA GLY A 279 -15.41 2.97 -15.34
C GLY A 279 -16.07 3.55 -16.60
N HIS A 280 -15.41 3.41 -17.75
CA HIS A 280 -15.92 3.89 -19.04
C HIS A 280 -16.33 2.76 -19.99
N ASP A 281 -16.15 1.50 -19.62
CA ASP A 281 -16.59 0.35 -20.40
C ASP A 281 -17.02 -0.83 -19.50
N LEU A 282 -17.72 -1.79 -20.12
CA LEU A 282 -18.05 -3.07 -19.56
C LEU A 282 -18.03 -4.10 -20.70
N LYS A 283 -16.85 -4.36 -21.27
CA LYS A 283 -16.70 -5.33 -22.39
C LYS A 283 -17.09 -6.75 -21.98
N ASN A 284 -16.87 -7.08 -20.71
CA ASN A 284 -17.30 -8.32 -20.07
C ASN A 284 -17.86 -8.00 -18.69
N VAL A 285 -18.88 -8.73 -18.26
CA VAL A 285 -19.47 -8.59 -16.92
C VAL A 285 -18.53 -9.26 -15.91
N VAL A 286 -17.47 -8.54 -15.51
CA VAL A 286 -16.46 -8.97 -14.52
C VAL A 286 -16.22 -7.88 -13.49
N TYR A 287 -15.65 -8.25 -12.33
CA TYR A 287 -15.62 -7.36 -11.16
C TYR A 287 -14.88 -6.04 -11.40
N ILE A 288 -13.76 -6.03 -12.15
CA ILE A 288 -12.91 -4.85 -12.28
C ILE A 288 -13.69 -3.67 -12.88
N PRO A 289 -14.23 -3.75 -14.12
CA PRO A 289 -15.04 -2.67 -14.68
C PRO A 289 -16.34 -2.44 -13.89
N ALA A 290 -16.98 -3.50 -13.38
CA ALA A 290 -18.22 -3.35 -12.61
C ALA A 290 -18.02 -2.52 -11.34
N VAL A 291 -16.96 -2.75 -10.58
CA VAL A 291 -16.63 -1.96 -9.38
C VAL A 291 -16.33 -0.50 -9.73
N ALA A 292 -15.67 -0.22 -10.84
CA ALA A 292 -15.45 1.14 -11.31
C ALA A 292 -16.77 1.84 -11.67
N LEU A 293 -17.69 1.15 -12.35
CA LEU A 293 -19.04 1.65 -12.64
C LEU A 293 -19.83 1.90 -11.35
N ILE A 294 -19.77 1.00 -10.37
CA ILE A 294 -20.39 1.18 -9.04
C ILE A 294 -19.80 2.42 -8.35
N GLY A 295 -18.49 2.63 -8.42
CA GLY A 295 -17.85 3.82 -7.89
C GLY A 295 -18.38 5.11 -8.54
N ARG A 296 -18.61 5.11 -9.85
CA ARG A 296 -19.22 6.23 -10.58
C ARG A 296 -20.68 6.47 -10.19
N LEU A 297 -21.50 5.41 -10.09
CA LEU A 297 -22.89 5.53 -9.62
C LEU A 297 -22.95 6.15 -8.24
N ARG A 298 -22.09 5.69 -7.31
CA ARG A 298 -22.00 6.27 -5.96
C ARG A 298 -21.55 7.72 -5.96
N LEU A 299 -20.58 8.07 -6.82
CA LEU A 299 -20.15 9.45 -6.97
C LEU A 299 -21.32 10.33 -7.43
N GLY A 300 -22.06 9.92 -8.47
CA GLY A 300 -23.23 10.62 -8.97
C GLY A 300 -24.28 10.87 -7.89
N GLN A 301 -24.58 9.85 -7.07
CA GLN A 301 -25.49 9.99 -5.93
C GLN A 301 -25.00 10.99 -4.87
N LEU A 302 -23.68 10.99 -4.59
CA LEU A 302 -23.08 11.86 -3.57
C LEU A 302 -23.03 13.34 -3.97
N ILE A 303 -23.01 13.62 -5.28
CA ILE A 303 -22.95 14.99 -5.82
C ILE A 303 -24.24 15.39 -6.54
N GLU A 304 -25.27 14.54 -6.48
CA GLU A 304 -26.58 14.75 -7.13
C GLU A 304 -26.48 14.98 -8.65
N ASP A 305 -25.54 14.28 -9.30
CA ASP A 305 -25.29 14.35 -10.74
C ASP A 305 -25.75 13.07 -11.47
N ASN A 306 -26.88 13.16 -12.14
CA ASN A 306 -27.47 12.06 -12.90
C ASN A 306 -26.69 11.70 -14.18
N THR A 307 -25.72 12.51 -14.61
CA THR A 307 -24.87 12.21 -15.77
C THR A 307 -24.14 10.88 -15.59
N HIS A 308 -23.68 10.59 -14.38
CA HIS A 308 -23.03 9.33 -14.07
C HIS A 308 -23.98 8.12 -14.26
N LEU A 309 -25.23 8.22 -13.81
CA LEU A 309 -26.24 7.19 -13.99
C LEU A 309 -26.52 6.96 -15.49
N SER A 310 -26.84 8.02 -16.24
CA SER A 310 -27.14 7.92 -17.67
C SER A 310 -25.99 7.32 -18.49
N GLN A 311 -24.75 7.67 -18.15
CA GLN A 311 -23.57 7.09 -18.81
C GLN A 311 -23.40 5.60 -18.47
N VAL A 312 -23.61 5.20 -17.22
CA VAL A 312 -23.52 3.79 -16.82
C VAL A 312 -24.65 2.97 -17.48
N GLU A 313 -25.88 3.50 -17.52
CA GLU A 313 -26.99 2.85 -18.23
C GLU A 313 -26.72 2.66 -19.72
N LYS A 314 -26.10 3.65 -20.38
CA LYS A 314 -25.63 3.50 -21.78
C LYS A 314 -24.60 2.37 -21.93
N ILE A 315 -23.62 2.29 -21.02
CA ILE A 315 -22.58 1.24 -21.04
C ILE A 315 -23.18 -0.16 -20.86
N VAL A 316 -24.14 -0.33 -19.95
CA VAL A 316 -24.79 -1.63 -19.69
C VAL A 316 -25.95 -1.92 -20.64
N GLY A 317 -26.35 -0.97 -21.47
CA GLY A 317 -27.50 -1.06 -22.38
C GLY A 317 -27.56 -2.33 -23.23
N PRO A 318 -26.48 -2.78 -23.88
CA PRO A 318 -26.47 -4.05 -24.65
C PRO A 318 -26.85 -5.27 -23.79
N TYR A 319 -26.43 -5.34 -22.54
CA TYR A 319 -26.81 -6.40 -21.60
C TYR A 319 -28.26 -6.28 -21.17
N PHE A 320 -28.71 -5.05 -20.91
CA PHE A 320 -30.08 -4.75 -20.52
C PHE A 320 -31.07 -5.18 -21.60
N ARG A 321 -30.79 -4.91 -22.88
CA ARG A 321 -31.63 -5.32 -24.02
C ARG A 321 -31.48 -6.80 -24.40
N GLY A 322 -30.49 -7.50 -23.84
CA GLY A 322 -30.24 -8.90 -24.13
C GLY A 322 -29.41 -9.17 -25.41
N GLU A 323 -28.81 -8.11 -25.96
CA GLU A 323 -27.94 -8.19 -27.15
C GLU A 323 -26.59 -8.86 -26.84
N THR A 324 -26.16 -8.77 -25.58
CA THR A 324 -24.90 -9.36 -25.10
C THR A 324 -25.19 -10.35 -23.97
N PRO A 325 -24.64 -11.57 -24.01
CA PRO A 325 -24.84 -12.55 -22.95
C PRO A 325 -24.14 -12.13 -21.65
N THR A 326 -24.78 -12.49 -20.53
CA THR A 326 -24.27 -12.13 -19.17
C THR A 326 -23.96 -13.34 -18.30
N ALA A 327 -24.13 -14.57 -18.76
CA ALA A 327 -23.91 -15.76 -17.94
C ALA A 327 -22.49 -15.78 -17.36
N PRO A 328 -22.32 -15.88 -16.03
CA PRO A 328 -21.00 -15.92 -15.42
C PRO A 328 -20.24 -17.18 -15.81
N LYS A 329 -18.93 -17.02 -16.06
CA LYS A 329 -18.00 -18.12 -16.37
C LYS A 329 -16.80 -18.16 -15.41
N SER A 330 -16.85 -17.38 -14.35
CA SER A 330 -15.76 -17.25 -13.35
C SER A 330 -16.26 -16.55 -12.08
N GLY A 331 -15.52 -16.65 -10.98
CA GLY A 331 -15.80 -15.86 -9.78
C GLY A 331 -15.86 -14.36 -10.07
N SER A 332 -14.94 -13.85 -10.88
CA SER A 332 -14.96 -12.46 -11.36
C SER A 332 -16.26 -12.10 -12.09
N GLY A 333 -16.83 -13.05 -12.84
CA GLY A 333 -18.14 -12.89 -13.49
C GLY A 333 -19.29 -12.82 -12.48
N LEU A 334 -19.25 -13.60 -11.40
CA LEU A 334 -20.26 -13.52 -10.35
C LEU A 334 -20.36 -12.12 -9.77
N SER A 335 -19.23 -11.58 -9.28
CA SER A 335 -19.19 -10.25 -8.67
C SER A 335 -19.34 -9.10 -9.67
N GLY A 336 -19.11 -9.34 -10.98
CA GLY A 336 -19.40 -8.37 -12.02
C GLY A 336 -20.89 -7.98 -12.07
N HIS A 337 -21.79 -8.91 -11.71
CA HIS A 337 -23.24 -8.65 -11.69
C HIS A 337 -23.70 -7.71 -10.58
N LEU A 338 -22.82 -7.35 -9.64
CA LEU A 338 -23.12 -6.33 -8.62
C LEU A 338 -23.51 -4.98 -9.22
N VAL A 339 -23.01 -4.62 -10.41
CA VAL A 339 -23.41 -3.38 -11.07
C VAL A 339 -24.92 -3.36 -11.37
N PHE A 340 -25.49 -4.50 -11.74
CA PHE A 340 -26.94 -4.59 -11.97
C PHE A 340 -27.72 -4.48 -10.65
N CYS A 341 -27.19 -4.93 -9.53
CA CYS A 341 -27.80 -4.72 -8.22
C CYS A 341 -27.87 -3.22 -7.85
N GLU A 342 -26.79 -2.46 -8.12
CA GLU A 342 -26.80 -1.03 -7.86
C GLU A 342 -27.77 -0.29 -8.78
N LEU A 343 -27.83 -0.63 -10.07
CA LEU A 343 -28.81 -0.09 -11.01
C LEU A 343 -30.25 -0.44 -10.62
N ALA A 344 -30.52 -1.68 -10.20
CA ALA A 344 -31.84 -2.09 -9.71
C ALA A 344 -32.28 -1.26 -8.50
N ALA A 345 -31.37 -0.94 -7.59
CA ALA A 345 -31.65 -0.11 -6.42
C ALA A 345 -31.99 1.36 -6.77
N MET A 346 -31.50 1.84 -7.92
CA MET A 346 -31.74 3.20 -8.43
C MET A 346 -32.92 3.29 -9.41
N SER A 347 -33.46 2.15 -9.86
CA SER A 347 -34.52 2.06 -10.87
C SER A 347 -35.87 1.71 -10.25
N ARG A 348 -36.96 1.89 -11.03
CA ARG A 348 -38.34 1.55 -10.65
C ARG A 348 -39.00 0.72 -11.74
N GLY A 349 -40.13 0.08 -11.42
CA GLY A 349 -40.99 -0.64 -12.36
C GLY A 349 -40.23 -1.71 -13.17
N ALA A 350 -40.51 -1.79 -14.46
CA ALA A 350 -39.97 -2.81 -15.36
C ALA A 350 -38.44 -2.76 -15.47
N SER A 351 -37.84 -1.56 -15.47
CA SER A 351 -36.37 -1.42 -15.50
C SER A 351 -35.72 -2.01 -14.26
N ARG A 352 -36.30 -1.78 -13.08
CA ARG A 352 -35.80 -2.39 -11.84
C ARG A 352 -35.86 -3.92 -11.94
N GLN A 353 -37.00 -4.48 -12.38
CA GLN A 353 -37.15 -5.92 -12.51
C GLN A 353 -36.11 -6.50 -13.49
N ARG A 354 -35.92 -5.85 -14.63
CA ARG A 354 -34.93 -6.30 -15.62
C ARG A 354 -33.51 -6.34 -15.06
N TYR A 355 -33.08 -5.34 -14.27
CA TYR A 355 -31.80 -5.37 -13.60
C TYR A 355 -31.71 -6.44 -12.50
N VAL A 356 -32.78 -6.70 -11.77
CA VAL A 356 -32.86 -7.81 -10.81
C VAL A 356 -32.67 -9.15 -11.52
N ASP A 357 -33.32 -9.36 -12.68
CA ASP A 357 -33.21 -10.60 -13.47
C ASP A 357 -31.77 -10.79 -13.97
N LEU A 358 -31.09 -9.72 -14.37
CA LEU A 358 -29.69 -9.77 -14.74
C LEU A 358 -28.80 -10.16 -13.56
N ALA A 359 -29.03 -9.59 -12.38
CA ALA A 359 -28.28 -9.91 -11.16
C ALA A 359 -28.51 -11.37 -10.72
N ARG A 360 -29.76 -11.87 -10.84
CA ARG A 360 -30.11 -13.26 -10.52
C ARG A 360 -29.36 -14.29 -11.35
N LYS A 361 -28.98 -13.99 -12.60
CA LYS A 361 -28.17 -14.91 -13.41
C LYS A 361 -26.87 -15.36 -12.73
N ALA A 362 -26.32 -14.54 -11.84
CA ALA A 362 -25.17 -14.91 -11.04
C ALA A 362 -25.55 -15.56 -9.71
N ALA A 363 -26.56 -15.02 -9.02
CA ALA A 363 -26.97 -15.51 -7.72
C ALA A 363 -27.63 -16.89 -7.79
N ASP A 364 -28.40 -17.16 -8.83
CA ASP A 364 -29.11 -18.45 -9.03
C ASP A 364 -28.17 -19.64 -9.22
N LEU A 365 -26.89 -19.40 -9.52
CA LEU A 365 -25.86 -20.44 -9.54
C LEU A 365 -25.56 -21.05 -8.16
N ALA A 366 -26.09 -20.45 -7.09
CA ALA A 366 -26.07 -21.04 -5.74
C ALA A 366 -26.98 -22.27 -5.61
N PHE A 367 -27.86 -22.49 -6.57
CA PHE A 367 -28.83 -23.60 -6.56
C PHE A 367 -28.53 -24.59 -7.70
N ASP A 368 -28.88 -25.85 -7.46
CA ASP A 368 -28.85 -26.88 -8.53
C ASP A 368 -30.09 -26.79 -9.45
N ALA A 369 -30.17 -27.69 -10.41
CA ALA A 369 -31.31 -27.74 -11.36
C ALA A 369 -32.66 -28.07 -10.69
N GLN A 370 -32.63 -28.66 -9.51
CA GLN A 370 -33.78 -29.00 -8.68
C GLN A 370 -34.14 -27.86 -7.71
N GLY A 371 -33.35 -26.79 -7.67
CA GLY A 371 -33.55 -25.65 -6.77
C GLY A 371 -32.98 -25.87 -5.36
N ASN A 372 -32.23 -26.94 -5.12
CA ASN A 372 -31.57 -27.18 -3.85
C ASN A 372 -30.32 -26.30 -3.73
N LEU A 373 -30.02 -25.86 -2.49
CA LEU A 373 -28.85 -25.07 -2.20
C LEU A 373 -27.57 -25.89 -2.36
N ARG A 374 -26.62 -25.36 -3.15
CA ARG A 374 -25.27 -25.92 -3.25
C ARG A 374 -24.47 -25.63 -1.99
N PRO A 375 -23.47 -26.49 -1.65
CA PRO A 375 -22.58 -26.26 -0.49
C PRO A 375 -21.85 -24.92 -0.54
N GLU A 376 -21.51 -24.42 -1.76
CA GLU A 376 -20.79 -23.16 -2.00
C GLU A 376 -21.10 -22.62 -3.39
N MET A 377 -20.77 -21.37 -3.64
CA MET A 377 -20.85 -20.79 -4.98
C MET A 377 -19.82 -21.44 -5.92
N PRO A 378 -20.19 -21.70 -7.18
CA PRO A 378 -19.23 -22.17 -8.18
C PRO A 378 -18.14 -21.14 -8.44
N TYR A 379 -17.07 -21.56 -9.08
CA TYR A 379 -15.94 -20.71 -9.49
C TYR A 379 -15.13 -20.09 -8.34
N HIS A 380 -15.23 -20.59 -7.12
CA HIS A 380 -14.43 -20.10 -5.99
C HIS A 380 -12.93 -20.38 -6.18
N VAL A 381 -12.57 -21.40 -6.94
CA VAL A 381 -11.19 -21.80 -7.30
C VAL A 381 -10.30 -21.92 -6.06
N GLU A 382 -10.89 -22.17 -4.88
CA GLU A 382 -10.23 -22.25 -3.57
C GLU A 382 -9.37 -21.02 -3.22
N MET A 383 -9.78 -19.84 -3.69
CA MET A 383 -9.10 -18.58 -3.37
C MET A 383 -9.94 -17.73 -2.44
N SER A 384 -9.33 -17.15 -1.44
CA SER A 384 -9.98 -16.23 -0.49
C SER A 384 -10.70 -15.05 -1.13
N ASP A 385 -10.38 -14.74 -2.38
CA ASP A 385 -11.08 -13.79 -3.25
C ASP A 385 -12.58 -14.11 -3.37
N ALA A 386 -12.94 -15.42 -3.27
CA ALA A 386 -14.32 -15.88 -3.43
C ALA A 386 -15.26 -15.36 -2.33
N VAL A 387 -14.75 -14.92 -1.18
CA VAL A 387 -15.54 -14.22 -0.17
C VAL A 387 -16.22 -12.97 -0.78
N PHE A 388 -15.50 -12.22 -1.63
CA PHE A 388 -16.06 -11.09 -2.37
C PHE A 388 -16.75 -11.52 -3.65
N MET A 389 -16.20 -12.50 -4.37
CA MET A 389 -16.72 -12.87 -5.69
C MET A 389 -18.12 -13.49 -5.62
N GLY A 390 -18.42 -14.28 -4.58
CA GLY A 390 -19.70 -14.96 -4.41
C GLY A 390 -20.64 -14.35 -3.36
N GLY A 391 -20.08 -13.88 -2.22
CA GLY A 391 -20.88 -13.44 -1.09
C GLY A 391 -21.79 -12.22 -1.36
N PRO A 392 -21.25 -11.06 -1.79
CA PRO A 392 -22.03 -9.84 -1.97
C PRO A 392 -23.16 -9.96 -3.01
N ILE A 393 -22.99 -10.71 -4.09
CA ILE A 393 -24.05 -10.86 -5.10
C ILE A 393 -25.26 -11.59 -4.52
N LEU A 394 -25.03 -12.63 -3.71
CA LEU A 394 -26.09 -13.36 -3.01
C LEU A 394 -26.83 -12.45 -2.02
N ALA A 395 -26.09 -11.77 -1.15
CA ALA A 395 -26.68 -10.87 -0.16
C ALA A 395 -27.50 -9.74 -0.82
N ARG A 396 -27.00 -9.14 -1.91
CA ARG A 396 -27.68 -8.06 -2.62
C ARG A 396 -28.92 -8.53 -3.37
N VAL A 397 -28.89 -9.70 -4.01
CA VAL A 397 -30.07 -10.26 -4.65
C VAL A 397 -31.14 -10.61 -3.61
N GLY A 398 -30.75 -11.21 -2.46
CA GLY A 398 -31.66 -11.41 -1.34
C GLY A 398 -32.34 -10.12 -0.87
N GLN A 399 -31.57 -9.03 -0.75
CA GLN A 399 -32.11 -7.72 -0.38
C GLN A 399 -33.07 -7.12 -1.42
N LEU A 400 -32.80 -7.31 -2.71
CA LEU A 400 -33.62 -6.77 -3.79
C LEU A 400 -34.92 -7.54 -4.00
N THR A 401 -34.91 -8.83 -3.74
CA THR A 401 -36.05 -9.75 -3.98
C THR A 401 -36.85 -10.07 -2.71
N GLY A 402 -36.25 -9.92 -1.54
CA GLY A 402 -36.83 -10.40 -0.27
C GLY A 402 -36.70 -11.93 -0.06
N ASP A 403 -36.08 -12.67 -1.01
CA ASP A 403 -35.96 -14.12 -0.91
C ASP A 403 -34.83 -14.52 0.06
N ALA A 404 -35.20 -15.08 1.20
CA ALA A 404 -34.28 -15.48 2.26
C ALA A 404 -33.29 -16.58 1.85
N ARG A 405 -33.58 -17.39 0.82
CA ARG A 405 -32.68 -18.44 0.34
C ARG A 405 -31.32 -17.90 -0.09
N TYR A 406 -31.29 -16.69 -0.68
CA TYR A 406 -30.02 -16.05 -1.07
C TYR A 406 -29.18 -15.65 0.15
N TYR A 407 -29.80 -15.24 1.25
CA TYR A 407 -29.06 -14.97 2.49
C TYR A 407 -28.47 -16.24 3.08
N THR A 408 -29.23 -17.33 3.07
CA THR A 408 -28.74 -18.65 3.49
C THR A 408 -27.55 -19.09 2.64
N ALA A 409 -27.69 -18.96 1.30
CA ALA A 409 -26.60 -19.25 0.37
C ALA A 409 -25.36 -18.40 0.63
N CYS A 410 -25.55 -17.11 0.90
CA CYS A 410 -24.46 -16.19 1.24
C CYS A 410 -23.68 -16.66 2.49
N ILE A 411 -24.38 -16.92 3.57
CA ILE A 411 -23.75 -17.36 4.83
C ILE A 411 -23.03 -18.70 4.64
N GLN A 412 -23.65 -19.64 3.98
CA GLN A 412 -23.07 -20.97 3.73
C GLN A 412 -21.77 -20.86 2.92
N HIS A 413 -21.78 -20.06 1.85
CA HIS A 413 -20.58 -19.80 1.05
C HIS A 413 -19.46 -19.11 1.86
N LEU A 414 -19.79 -18.11 2.66
CA LEU A 414 -18.81 -17.43 3.53
C LEU A 414 -18.20 -18.38 4.56
N GLU A 415 -19.00 -19.24 5.18
CA GLU A 415 -18.50 -20.24 6.13
C GLU A 415 -17.64 -21.32 5.43
N PHE A 416 -17.99 -21.72 4.20
CA PHE A 416 -17.15 -22.60 3.40
C PHE A 416 -15.77 -21.97 3.17
N MET A 417 -15.70 -20.74 2.68
CA MET A 417 -14.44 -20.05 2.42
C MET A 417 -13.63 -19.78 3.70
N LYS A 418 -14.30 -19.50 4.79
CA LYS A 418 -13.68 -19.35 6.10
C LYS A 418 -13.00 -20.64 6.57
N ARG A 419 -13.68 -21.81 6.47
CA ARG A 419 -13.08 -23.11 6.80
C ARG A 419 -11.88 -23.41 5.92
N LEU A 420 -11.95 -23.05 4.65
CA LEU A 420 -10.91 -23.32 3.66
C LEU A 420 -9.64 -22.48 3.91
N ASP A 421 -9.76 -21.17 4.09
CA ASP A 421 -8.64 -20.26 3.96
C ASP A 421 -8.31 -19.44 5.21
N LEU A 422 -9.19 -19.34 6.21
CA LEU A 422 -8.92 -18.54 7.40
C LEU A 422 -7.86 -19.21 8.29
N ARG A 423 -6.79 -18.47 8.57
CA ARG A 423 -5.71 -18.88 9.47
C ARG A 423 -6.09 -18.61 10.94
N LYS A 424 -5.36 -19.24 11.86
CA LYS A 424 -5.57 -19.06 13.31
C LYS A 424 -5.36 -17.62 13.79
N ASP A 425 -4.47 -16.87 13.11
CA ASP A 425 -4.16 -15.46 13.42
C ASP A 425 -5.20 -14.46 12.90
N GLY A 426 -6.25 -14.91 12.23
CA GLY A 426 -7.33 -14.08 11.70
C GLY A 426 -7.07 -13.51 10.30
N LEU A 427 -5.94 -13.82 9.70
CA LEU A 427 -5.67 -13.53 8.29
C LEU A 427 -6.15 -14.69 7.41
N TYR A 428 -6.42 -14.40 6.13
CA TYR A 428 -6.67 -15.42 5.13
C TYR A 428 -5.37 -15.75 4.39
N ARG A 429 -5.06 -17.05 4.22
CA ARG A 429 -4.15 -17.47 3.16
C ARG A 429 -4.86 -17.24 1.82
N HIS A 430 -4.10 -17.05 0.74
CA HIS A 430 -4.72 -16.84 -0.57
C HIS A 430 -5.43 -18.10 -1.08
N SER A 431 -4.84 -19.27 -0.85
CA SER A 431 -5.40 -20.57 -1.21
C SER A 431 -4.73 -21.70 -0.41
N PRO A 432 -5.22 -22.95 -0.48
CA PRO A 432 -4.57 -24.09 0.16
C PRO A 432 -3.15 -24.39 -0.31
N LEU A 433 -2.70 -23.87 -1.46
CA LEU A 433 -1.36 -24.15 -2.01
C LEU A 433 -0.22 -23.59 -1.15
N ASP A 434 -0.45 -22.46 -0.45
CA ASP A 434 0.58 -21.81 0.37
C ASP A 434 -0.06 -21.04 1.53
N LYS A 435 0.71 -20.82 2.60
CA LYS A 435 0.24 -20.10 3.79
C LYS A 435 0.31 -18.57 3.68
N ALA A 436 0.82 -18.03 2.55
CA ALA A 436 0.99 -16.59 2.38
C ALA A 436 -0.32 -15.82 2.52
N ALA A 437 -0.32 -14.82 3.38
CA ALA A 437 -1.44 -13.90 3.55
C ALA A 437 -1.37 -12.79 2.48
N TRP A 438 -1.64 -13.13 1.24
CA TRP A 438 -1.60 -12.15 0.14
C TRP A 438 -2.51 -10.95 0.40
N GLY A 439 -2.02 -9.73 0.12
CA GLY A 439 -2.69 -8.47 0.44
C GLY A 439 -4.11 -8.40 -0.10
N ARG A 440 -4.31 -8.57 -1.42
CA ARG A 440 -5.66 -8.61 -1.98
C ARG A 440 -6.48 -9.83 -1.55
N GLY A 441 -5.84 -10.97 -1.34
CA GLY A 441 -6.51 -12.16 -0.76
C GLY A 441 -7.00 -11.95 0.67
N ASN A 442 -6.62 -10.87 1.32
CA ASN A 442 -7.16 -10.38 2.60
C ASN A 442 -8.08 -9.16 2.41
N GLY A 443 -7.82 -8.33 1.41
CA GLY A 443 -8.69 -7.21 1.05
C GLY A 443 -10.06 -7.69 0.55
N PHE A 444 -10.13 -8.75 -0.25
CA PHE A 444 -11.40 -9.31 -0.73
C PHE A 444 -12.29 -9.83 0.40
N PRO A 445 -11.81 -10.63 1.37
CA PRO A 445 -12.62 -10.96 2.54
C PRO A 445 -13.09 -9.74 3.32
N ALA A 446 -12.25 -8.73 3.51
CA ALA A 446 -12.63 -7.52 4.23
C ALA A 446 -13.78 -6.77 3.57
N ILE A 447 -13.65 -6.44 2.27
CA ILE A 447 -14.69 -5.73 1.52
C ILE A 447 -15.93 -6.61 1.28
N GLY A 448 -15.74 -7.92 1.02
CA GLY A 448 -16.81 -8.87 0.78
C GLY A 448 -17.73 -8.99 1.99
N MET A 449 -17.17 -9.23 3.18
CA MET A 449 -17.96 -9.28 4.42
C MET A 449 -18.65 -7.95 4.73
N ALA A 450 -17.99 -6.81 4.49
CA ALA A 450 -18.60 -5.50 4.69
C ALA A 450 -19.81 -5.29 3.78
N MET A 451 -19.74 -5.71 2.52
CA MET A 451 -20.85 -5.61 1.56
C MET A 451 -21.99 -6.59 1.91
N CYS A 452 -21.67 -7.81 2.32
CA CYS A 452 -22.67 -8.78 2.79
C CYS A 452 -23.42 -8.25 4.02
N LEU A 453 -22.71 -7.75 5.03
CA LEU A 453 -23.29 -7.14 6.23
C LEU A 453 -24.18 -5.91 5.90
N SER A 454 -23.87 -5.17 4.85
CA SER A 454 -24.67 -4.03 4.40
C SER A 454 -26.03 -4.45 3.81
N ALA A 455 -26.11 -5.66 3.26
CA ALA A 455 -27.32 -6.17 2.60
C ALA A 455 -28.13 -7.15 3.47
N LEU A 456 -27.50 -7.88 4.40
CA LEU A 456 -28.18 -8.78 5.32
C LEU A 456 -29.11 -7.98 6.26
N PRO A 457 -30.37 -8.43 6.47
CA PRO A 457 -31.26 -7.84 7.46
C PRO A 457 -30.66 -7.86 8.87
N ALA A 458 -30.97 -6.85 9.67
CA ALA A 458 -30.50 -6.78 11.06
C ALA A 458 -31.01 -7.96 11.92
N SER A 459 -32.18 -8.48 11.58
CA SER A 459 -32.84 -9.63 12.24
C SER A 459 -32.36 -10.99 11.77
N HIS A 460 -31.47 -11.07 10.75
CA HIS A 460 -31.01 -12.37 10.23
C HIS A 460 -30.24 -13.14 11.32
N PRO A 461 -30.58 -14.41 11.61
CA PRO A 461 -30.01 -15.18 12.74
C PRO A 461 -28.47 -15.24 12.69
N ASP A 462 -27.89 -15.46 11.52
CA ASP A 462 -26.43 -15.62 11.35
C ASP A 462 -25.67 -14.30 11.23
N ARG A 463 -26.37 -13.14 11.23
CA ARG A 463 -25.72 -11.83 11.13
C ARG A 463 -24.69 -11.61 12.25
N LYS A 464 -24.99 -12.04 13.47
CA LYS A 464 -24.07 -11.90 14.62
C LYS A 464 -22.76 -12.66 14.40
N GLN A 465 -22.85 -13.86 13.83
CA GLN A 465 -21.68 -14.67 13.50
C GLN A 465 -20.83 -14.02 12.42
N LEU A 466 -21.43 -13.54 11.34
CA LEU A 466 -20.71 -12.82 10.29
C LEU A 466 -20.05 -11.54 10.81
N LEU A 467 -20.74 -10.79 11.66
CA LEU A 467 -20.20 -9.57 12.27
C LEU A 467 -18.99 -9.89 13.16
N THR A 468 -19.04 -11.00 13.90
CA THR A 468 -17.91 -11.47 14.72
C THR A 468 -16.70 -11.84 13.85
N ALA A 469 -16.92 -12.56 12.74
CA ALA A 469 -15.87 -12.89 11.79
C ALA A 469 -15.25 -11.64 11.15
N PHE A 470 -16.07 -10.69 10.72
CA PHE A 470 -15.65 -9.40 10.20
C PHE A 470 -14.77 -8.63 11.19
N ARG A 471 -15.22 -8.49 12.44
CA ARG A 471 -14.48 -7.80 13.51
C ARG A 471 -13.12 -8.45 13.77
N LYS A 472 -13.08 -9.80 13.85
CA LYS A 472 -11.84 -10.55 14.06
C LYS A 472 -10.84 -10.32 12.92
N HIS A 473 -11.30 -10.40 11.67
CA HIS A 473 -10.46 -10.18 10.51
C HIS A 473 -9.93 -8.73 10.44
N LEU A 474 -10.78 -7.73 10.66
CA LEU A 474 -10.37 -6.32 10.65
C LEU A 474 -9.40 -5.99 11.79
N ALA A 475 -9.54 -6.62 12.95
CA ALA A 475 -8.60 -6.49 14.07
C ALA A 475 -7.22 -7.08 13.71
N ALA A 476 -7.18 -8.25 13.05
CA ALA A 476 -5.95 -8.84 12.56
C ALA A 476 -5.28 -7.93 11.51
N LEU A 477 -6.04 -7.39 10.56
CA LEU A 477 -5.52 -6.45 9.57
C LEU A 477 -4.99 -5.16 10.20
N ALA A 478 -5.70 -4.59 11.19
CA ALA A 478 -5.26 -3.37 11.87
C ALA A 478 -3.88 -3.54 12.54
N SER A 479 -3.58 -4.73 13.10
CA SER A 479 -2.28 -5.02 13.72
C SER A 479 -1.12 -5.14 12.73
N HIS A 480 -1.41 -5.25 11.43
CA HIS A 480 -0.42 -5.35 10.36
C HIS A 480 -0.31 -4.09 9.49
N GLN A 481 -1.01 -3.00 9.86
CA GLN A 481 -0.87 -1.72 9.17
C GLN A 481 0.53 -1.17 9.42
N ASP A 482 1.28 -0.83 8.37
CA ASP A 482 2.63 -0.32 8.51
C ASP A 482 2.68 1.17 8.91
N TYR A 483 3.89 1.70 9.13
CA TYR A 483 4.09 3.09 9.56
C TYR A 483 3.59 4.13 8.55
N THR A 484 3.52 3.79 7.26
CA THR A 484 2.97 4.69 6.22
C THR A 484 1.45 4.73 6.23
N GLY A 485 0.81 3.74 6.83
CA GLY A 485 -0.63 3.52 6.81
C GLY A 485 -1.11 2.51 5.76
N CYS A 486 -0.22 1.99 4.91
CA CYS A 486 -0.53 0.92 3.96
C CYS A 486 -0.52 -0.47 4.59
N TRP A 487 -0.97 -1.43 3.80
CA TRP A 487 -0.71 -2.85 4.01
C TRP A 487 0.24 -3.37 2.93
N HIS A 488 0.98 -4.41 3.30
CA HIS A 488 1.98 -5.02 2.42
C HIS A 488 1.37 -6.01 1.44
N GLN A 489 2.08 -6.29 0.36
CA GLN A 489 1.73 -7.29 -0.66
C GLN A 489 1.46 -8.69 -0.05
N VAL A 490 2.19 -9.03 1.01
CA VAL A 490 1.90 -10.13 1.90
C VAL A 490 1.76 -9.54 3.30
N ILE A 491 0.55 -9.61 3.88
CA ILE A 491 0.14 -8.82 5.05
C ILE A 491 1.08 -8.98 6.25
N ASP A 492 1.50 -10.20 6.54
CA ASP A 492 2.37 -10.56 7.67
C ASP A 492 3.87 -10.56 7.30
N ARG A 493 4.22 -9.97 6.15
CA ARG A 493 5.58 -9.88 5.62
C ARG A 493 5.94 -8.43 5.26
N PRO A 494 6.38 -7.65 6.25
CA PRO A 494 6.69 -6.22 6.05
C PRO A 494 7.89 -5.96 5.14
N GLU A 495 8.65 -6.99 4.77
CA GLU A 495 9.67 -6.94 3.73
C GLU A 495 9.09 -7.01 2.32
N SER A 496 7.82 -7.35 2.12
CA SER A 496 7.16 -7.19 0.83
C SER A 496 6.80 -5.73 0.55
N TYR A 497 6.54 -5.37 -0.70
CA TYR A 497 6.18 -3.98 -1.02
C TYR A 497 4.80 -3.61 -0.45
N ARG A 498 4.54 -2.31 -0.32
CA ARG A 498 3.25 -1.75 0.11
C ARG A 498 2.30 -1.73 -1.06
N GLU A 499 1.11 -2.33 -0.90
CA GLU A 499 0.19 -2.57 -2.01
C GLU A 499 -1.04 -1.65 -1.90
N LEU A 500 -1.32 -0.91 -2.99
CA LEU A 500 -2.39 0.10 -3.00
C LEU A 500 -3.78 -0.52 -2.96
N THR A 501 -4.03 -1.57 -3.77
CA THR A 501 -5.39 -2.10 -3.96
C THR A 501 -5.93 -2.74 -2.68
N SER A 502 -5.13 -3.56 -2.00
CA SER A 502 -5.49 -4.12 -0.69
C SER A 502 -5.70 -3.04 0.35
N SER A 503 -4.85 -2.00 0.34
CA SER A 503 -5.00 -0.85 1.23
C SER A 503 -6.34 -0.13 1.00
N CYS A 504 -6.78 0.04 -0.25
CA CYS A 504 -8.09 0.60 -0.57
C CYS A 504 -9.24 -0.28 -0.06
N MET A 505 -9.18 -1.61 -0.31
CA MET A 505 -10.22 -2.56 0.10
C MET A 505 -10.38 -2.64 1.62
N ILE A 506 -9.27 -2.74 2.33
CA ILE A 506 -9.26 -2.81 3.81
C ILE A 506 -9.79 -1.49 4.40
N THR A 507 -9.34 -0.36 3.85
CA THR A 507 -9.80 0.96 4.29
C THR A 507 -11.30 1.15 4.05
N PHE A 508 -11.81 0.74 2.88
CA PHE A 508 -13.25 0.72 2.60
C PHE A 508 -14.02 -0.06 3.67
N ALA A 509 -13.56 -1.27 4.00
CA ALA A 509 -14.21 -2.11 5.00
C ALA A 509 -14.18 -1.47 6.40
N MET A 510 -13.07 -0.83 6.78
CA MET A 510 -12.98 -0.10 8.04
C MET A 510 -13.93 1.10 8.09
N ILE A 511 -13.97 1.93 7.03
CA ILE A 511 -14.89 3.08 6.94
C ILE A 511 -16.34 2.60 7.03
N ARG A 512 -16.72 1.60 6.23
CA ARG A 512 -18.07 1.02 6.26
C ARG A 512 -18.40 0.47 7.64
N GLY A 513 -17.47 -0.22 8.29
CA GLY A 513 -17.65 -0.78 9.62
C GLY A 513 -17.87 0.29 10.70
N VAL A 514 -17.11 1.39 10.67
CA VAL A 514 -17.27 2.52 11.60
C VAL A 514 -18.58 3.26 11.33
N ARG A 515 -18.88 3.56 10.07
CA ARG A 515 -20.09 4.27 9.66
C ARG A 515 -21.37 3.52 10.02
N SER A 516 -21.32 2.21 9.97
CA SER A 516 -22.46 1.33 10.30
C SER A 516 -22.52 0.91 11.77
N GLY A 517 -21.62 1.40 12.64
CA GLY A 517 -21.58 1.03 14.05
C GLY A 517 -21.09 -0.43 14.32
N TRP A 518 -20.49 -1.06 13.33
CA TRP A 518 -19.95 -2.42 13.47
C TRP A 518 -18.56 -2.47 14.09
N LEU A 519 -17.79 -1.42 13.93
CA LEU A 519 -16.45 -1.24 14.47
C LEU A 519 -16.43 -0.03 15.41
N ASP A 520 -15.63 -0.13 16.45
CA ASP A 520 -15.39 0.95 17.39
C ASP A 520 -14.74 2.15 16.70
N ARG A 521 -15.37 3.35 16.80
CA ARG A 521 -14.94 4.55 16.11
C ARG A 521 -13.59 5.04 16.59
N GLU A 522 -13.38 5.09 17.90
CA GLU A 522 -12.13 5.62 18.47
C GLU A 522 -10.94 4.74 18.09
N ARG A 523 -11.12 3.42 18.15
CA ARG A 523 -10.09 2.46 17.78
C ARG A 523 -9.73 2.51 16.30
N TYR A 524 -10.70 2.58 15.39
CA TYR A 524 -10.44 2.43 13.95
C TYR A 524 -10.21 3.74 13.19
N THR A 525 -10.69 4.89 13.69
CA THR A 525 -10.46 6.19 13.04
C THR A 525 -8.97 6.50 12.82
N PRO A 526 -8.05 6.27 13.77
CA PRO A 526 -6.62 6.47 13.53
C PRO A 526 -6.07 5.60 12.40
N HIS A 527 -6.52 4.34 12.28
CA HIS A 527 -6.14 3.46 11.18
C HIS A 527 -6.64 3.98 9.82
N ILE A 528 -7.90 4.41 9.76
CA ILE A 528 -8.49 4.99 8.54
C ILE A 528 -7.76 6.28 8.15
N LYS A 529 -7.45 7.17 9.10
CA LYS A 529 -6.72 8.42 8.85
C LYS A 529 -5.35 8.14 8.22
N ARG A 530 -4.57 7.21 8.79
CA ARG A 530 -3.25 6.83 8.25
C ARG A 530 -3.38 6.15 6.88
N ALA A 531 -4.33 5.23 6.71
CA ALA A 531 -4.56 4.54 5.45
C ALA A 531 -4.94 5.52 4.34
N TRP A 532 -5.88 6.44 4.61
CA TRP A 532 -6.28 7.44 3.64
C TRP A 532 -5.14 8.39 3.28
N TYR A 533 -4.32 8.76 4.24
CA TYR A 533 -3.10 9.53 3.99
C TYR A 533 -2.19 8.80 3.00
N ALA A 534 -1.91 7.52 3.25
CA ALA A 534 -1.07 6.70 2.40
C ALA A 534 -1.68 6.44 0.99
N ILE A 535 -2.99 6.22 0.90
CA ILE A 535 -3.70 6.05 -0.37
C ILE A 535 -3.59 7.33 -1.22
N ARG A 536 -3.84 8.51 -0.64
CA ARG A 536 -3.71 9.79 -1.36
C ARG A 536 -2.32 10.01 -1.95
N THR A 537 -1.27 9.67 -1.22
CA THR A 537 0.10 9.82 -1.72
C THR A 537 0.40 8.91 -2.92
N ARG A 538 -0.35 7.81 -3.09
CA ARG A 538 -0.19 6.86 -4.19
C ARG A 538 -1.09 7.11 -5.40
N ILE A 539 -1.95 8.12 -5.33
CA ILE A 539 -2.80 8.53 -6.46
C ILE A 539 -2.19 9.80 -7.06
N GLY A 540 -1.50 9.65 -8.18
CA GLY A 540 -0.92 10.75 -8.96
C GLY A 540 -1.97 11.55 -9.73
N SER A 541 -1.53 12.36 -10.68
CA SER A 541 -2.40 13.03 -11.66
C SER A 541 -2.82 12.06 -12.77
N ALA A 542 -3.87 12.42 -13.50
CA ALA A 542 -4.33 11.69 -14.68
C ALA A 542 -4.63 10.20 -14.41
N GLY A 543 -5.08 9.87 -13.20
CA GLY A 543 -5.40 8.50 -12.79
C GLY A 543 -4.18 7.59 -12.61
N HIS A 544 -2.94 8.12 -12.56
CA HIS A 544 -1.76 7.32 -12.28
C HIS A 544 -1.75 6.82 -10.83
N LEU A 545 -1.32 5.59 -10.65
CA LEU A 545 -1.31 4.89 -9.37
C LEU A 545 0.08 4.32 -9.09
N VAL A 546 0.44 4.21 -7.82
CA VAL A 546 1.72 3.65 -7.38
C VAL A 546 1.48 2.36 -6.62
N ASP A 547 2.18 1.29 -7.04
CA ASP A 547 2.21 -0.02 -6.38
C ASP A 547 0.86 -0.76 -6.40
N VAL A 548 0.30 -0.93 -7.57
CA VAL A 548 -0.85 -1.82 -7.82
C VAL A 548 -0.36 -3.21 -8.23
N CYS A 549 -0.59 -4.21 -7.39
CA CYS A 549 -0.22 -5.61 -7.67
C CYS A 549 -0.91 -6.14 -8.92
N THR A 550 -0.16 -6.77 -9.81
CA THR A 550 -0.70 -7.49 -10.97
C THR A 550 -0.96 -8.96 -10.65
N GLY A 551 -1.82 -9.59 -11.48
CA GLY A 551 -2.14 -11.02 -11.38
C GLY A 551 -3.03 -11.36 -10.19
N THR A 552 -3.76 -12.45 -10.27
CA THR A 552 -4.70 -12.93 -9.24
C THR A 552 -4.61 -14.42 -8.98
N GLY A 553 -3.95 -15.21 -9.83
CA GLY A 553 -3.88 -16.66 -9.69
C GLY A 553 -3.20 -17.13 -8.40
N LYS A 554 -3.52 -18.34 -7.95
CA LYS A 554 -2.85 -19.01 -6.84
C LYS A 554 -1.34 -19.08 -7.11
N GLN A 555 -0.52 -18.95 -6.06
CA GLN A 555 0.93 -19.09 -6.15
C GLN A 555 1.40 -20.26 -5.30
N PRO A 556 2.43 -21.00 -5.75
CA PRO A 556 2.87 -22.22 -5.07
C PRO A 556 3.69 -21.95 -3.80
N ASN A 557 4.19 -20.74 -3.61
CA ASN A 557 5.05 -20.40 -2.46
C ASN A 557 5.13 -18.90 -2.22
N LEU A 558 5.62 -18.50 -1.05
CA LEU A 558 5.80 -17.12 -0.62
C LEU A 558 6.63 -16.28 -1.60
N ARG A 559 7.69 -16.87 -2.20
CA ARG A 559 8.56 -16.15 -3.14
C ARG A 559 7.79 -15.66 -4.37
N ALA A 560 6.92 -16.49 -4.91
CA ALA A 560 6.09 -16.11 -6.05
C ALA A 560 5.12 -14.96 -5.75
N TYR A 561 4.72 -14.78 -4.47
CA TYR A 561 3.97 -13.60 -4.05
C TYR A 561 4.83 -12.35 -3.97
N TYR A 562 6.08 -12.44 -3.49
CA TYR A 562 7.03 -11.31 -3.49
C TYR A 562 7.33 -10.82 -4.91
N ASP A 563 7.45 -11.75 -5.86
CA ASP A 563 7.82 -11.47 -7.24
C ASP A 563 6.67 -10.94 -8.10
N ARG A 564 5.44 -10.83 -7.56
CA ARG A 564 4.35 -10.21 -8.33
C ARG A 564 4.68 -8.76 -8.68
N PRO A 565 4.65 -8.40 -9.97
CA PRO A 565 4.92 -7.02 -10.37
C PRO A 565 3.89 -6.05 -9.79
N ALA A 566 4.35 -4.83 -9.52
CA ALA A 566 3.52 -3.72 -9.10
C ALA A 566 3.53 -2.61 -10.14
N ILE A 567 2.34 -2.24 -10.63
CA ILE A 567 2.17 -1.19 -11.64
C ILE A 567 2.55 0.17 -11.05
N LEU A 568 3.23 0.96 -11.85
CA LEU A 568 3.36 2.40 -11.75
C LEU A 568 2.70 3.01 -13.00
N GLY A 569 1.56 3.65 -12.83
CA GLY A 569 0.76 4.16 -13.93
C GLY A 569 -0.71 3.83 -13.78
N ARG A 570 -1.46 3.78 -14.89
CA ARG A 570 -2.89 3.43 -14.85
C ARG A 570 -3.09 1.92 -14.72
N ASP A 571 -3.97 1.52 -13.83
CA ASP A 571 -4.45 0.15 -13.69
C ASP A 571 -5.93 0.13 -13.28
N ASN A 572 -6.76 -0.58 -14.01
CA ASN A 572 -8.20 -0.60 -13.79
C ASN A 572 -8.60 -1.23 -12.44
N ARG A 573 -7.82 -2.19 -11.89
CA ARG A 573 -8.09 -2.77 -10.57
C ARG A 573 -7.85 -1.75 -9.47
N GLY A 574 -6.67 -1.13 -9.50
CA GLY A 574 -6.29 -0.10 -8.53
C GLY A 574 -7.23 1.09 -8.60
N GLY A 575 -7.54 1.57 -9.82
CA GLY A 575 -8.44 2.70 -10.05
C GLY A 575 -9.85 2.46 -9.55
N ALA A 576 -10.42 1.29 -9.84
CA ALA A 576 -11.75 0.91 -9.36
C ALA A 576 -11.83 0.91 -7.83
N MET A 577 -10.85 0.31 -7.14
CA MET A 577 -10.85 0.26 -5.68
C MET A 577 -10.51 1.61 -5.04
N ALA A 578 -9.65 2.42 -5.67
CA ALA A 578 -9.37 3.78 -5.22
C ALA A 578 -10.61 4.69 -5.33
N LEU A 579 -11.36 4.60 -6.43
CA LEU A 579 -12.63 5.31 -6.60
C LEU A 579 -13.66 4.87 -5.57
N LEU A 580 -13.76 3.56 -5.33
CA LEU A 580 -14.72 3.01 -4.37
C LEU A 580 -14.43 3.46 -2.93
N VAL A 581 -13.18 3.46 -2.48
CA VAL A 581 -12.83 3.92 -1.14
C VAL A 581 -12.96 5.43 -1.00
N ALA A 582 -12.65 6.20 -2.06
CA ALA A 582 -12.82 7.66 -2.04
C ALA A 582 -14.30 8.05 -1.88
N THR A 583 -15.22 7.40 -2.62
CA THR A 583 -16.66 7.62 -2.48
C THR A 583 -17.19 7.16 -1.12
N GLU A 584 -16.69 6.05 -0.57
CA GLU A 584 -17.08 5.60 0.77
C GLU A 584 -16.65 6.59 1.85
N LEU A 585 -15.49 7.21 1.69
CA LEU A 585 -15.02 8.24 2.61
C LEU A 585 -15.86 9.51 2.51
N VAL A 586 -16.18 9.98 1.29
CA VAL A 586 -17.10 11.11 1.09
C VAL A 586 -18.45 10.86 1.75
N ALA A 587 -18.98 9.64 1.63
CA ALA A 587 -20.24 9.24 2.27
C ALA A 587 -20.19 9.23 3.80
N TRP A 588 -18.99 9.12 4.40
CA TRP A 588 -18.80 9.15 5.86
C TRP A 588 -18.58 10.55 6.42
N VAL A 589 -17.71 11.34 5.77
CA VAL A 589 -17.23 12.61 6.32
C VAL A 589 -17.63 13.84 5.50
N GLY A 590 -18.42 13.64 4.46
CA GLY A 590 -18.81 14.70 3.53
C GLY A 590 -17.71 15.11 2.53
N PRO A 591 -18.01 16.08 1.65
CA PRO A 591 -17.13 16.49 0.56
C PRO A 591 -15.78 17.06 1.00
N SER A 592 -15.72 17.72 2.16
CA SER A 592 -14.50 18.32 2.72
C SER A 592 -13.49 17.28 3.16
N GLY A 593 -13.94 16.09 3.53
CA GLY A 593 -13.08 14.96 3.89
C GLY A 593 -12.33 15.14 5.21
N GLN A 594 -12.80 15.99 6.10
CA GLN A 594 -12.21 16.10 7.44
C GLN A 594 -12.71 14.93 8.30
N ILE A 595 -11.81 14.03 8.62
CA ILE A 595 -12.06 12.94 9.57
C ILE A 595 -11.79 13.51 10.98
N GLU A 596 -12.83 13.80 11.70
CA GLU A 596 -12.75 14.25 13.10
C GLU A 596 -12.26 13.14 14.04
#